data_6a17feb310de3dd26b2b5ab9efee0721
#
_entry.id   6a17feb310de3dd26b2b5ab9efee0721
#
_cell.length_a   1.000
_cell.length_b   1.000
_cell.length_c   1.000
_cell.angle_alpha   90.00
_cell.angle_beta   90.00
_cell.angle_gamma   90.00
#
_symmetry.space_group_name_H-M   'P 1'
#
loop_
_entity.id
_entity.type
_entity.pdbx_description
1 polymer ?
#
loop_
_entity_poly.entity_id
_entity_poly.type
_entity_poly.pdbx_seq_one_letter_code
_entity_poly.pdbx_strand_id
1 'polypeptide(L)'
;RNYGDSVRVSKVTMKDRMLNTFDEDLTHKWNFKEYRPDLVVINLGSNDFSTEPHPYKSEFTKAYKQILAQLREHYGDIPILCIQQVQGVVAGSELGQPFRYYEAIINEVNDPKVFLLKLDKNLYNRTTDLGAAWHPGYSGHKKMAMWIIPYISTIMGWDLTDKVIE
;
A
#
# COMPACT_ATOMS: atom_id res chain seq x y z
N ARG A 1 -8.06 9.55 -0.72
CA ARG A 1 -9.30 9.97 -1.41
C ARG A 1 -10.29 8.83 -1.35
N ASN A 2 -11.55 9.11 -1.01
CA ASN A 2 -12.66 8.19 -1.22
C ASN A 2 -13.38 8.59 -2.49
N TYR A 3 -13.38 7.74 -3.46
CA TYR A 3 -14.16 7.89 -4.68
C TYR A 3 -15.41 7.02 -4.57
N GLY A 4 -16.55 7.64 -4.28
CA GLY A 4 -17.86 7.07 -4.53
C GLY A 4 -18.34 7.46 -5.93
N ASP A 5 -19.57 7.15 -6.27
CA ASP A 5 -20.21 7.48 -7.57
C ASP A 5 -20.21 8.99 -7.91
N SER A 6 -19.89 9.83 -6.98
CA SER A 6 -19.47 11.21 -7.16
C SER A 6 -18.11 11.38 -6.50
N VAL A 7 -17.15 11.98 -7.20
CA VAL A 7 -15.82 12.28 -6.68
C VAL A 7 -15.93 12.98 -5.32
N ARG A 8 -15.86 12.22 -4.26
CA ARG A 8 -15.87 12.75 -2.90
C ARG A 8 -14.47 12.66 -2.34
N VAL A 9 -13.86 13.79 -2.13
CA VAL A 9 -12.64 13.85 -1.33
C VAL A 9 -13.04 13.62 0.13
N SER A 10 -12.60 12.51 0.70
CA SER A 10 -12.80 12.28 2.13
C SER A 10 -12.02 13.33 2.92
N LYS A 11 -12.68 14.00 3.87
CA LYS A 11 -12.01 14.91 4.81
C LYS A 11 -11.04 14.17 5.73
N VAL A 12 -11.32 12.89 5.98
CA VAL A 12 -10.49 12.00 6.80
C VAL A 12 -10.08 10.82 5.93
N THR A 13 -8.79 10.76 5.58
CA THR A 13 -8.25 9.72 4.70
C THR A 13 -7.79 8.51 5.51
N MET A 14 -7.50 7.38 4.84
CA MET A 14 -6.89 6.22 5.51
C MET A 14 -5.57 6.58 6.21
N LYS A 15 -4.80 7.52 5.64
CA LYS A 15 -3.60 8.05 6.29
C LYS A 15 -3.90 8.63 7.68
N ASP A 16 -5.02 9.31 7.82
CA ASP A 16 -5.40 9.94 9.09
C ASP A 16 -5.99 8.92 10.07
N ARG A 17 -6.71 7.91 9.56
CA ARG A 17 -7.41 6.89 10.35
C ARG A 17 -6.49 5.81 10.91
N MET A 18 -5.50 5.38 10.14
CA MET A 18 -4.63 4.25 10.49
C MET A 18 -3.84 4.42 11.79
N LEU A 19 -3.75 5.65 12.29
CA LEU A 19 -3.07 5.98 13.54
C LEU A 19 -4.02 6.14 14.73
N ASN A 20 -5.30 5.82 14.55
CA ASN A 20 -6.32 5.98 15.58
C ASN A 20 -6.82 4.62 16.07
N THR A 21 -7.30 4.59 17.30
CA THR A 21 -7.96 3.41 17.89
C THR A 21 -9.33 3.18 17.24
N PHE A 22 -10.04 4.26 16.90
CA PHE A 22 -11.34 4.20 16.25
C PHE A 22 -11.31 4.94 14.92
N ASP A 23 -12.01 4.40 13.93
CA ASP A 23 -11.95 4.82 12.53
C ASP A 23 -12.26 6.33 12.32
N GLU A 24 -13.30 6.84 12.96
CA GLU A 24 -13.74 8.22 12.76
C GLU A 24 -13.35 9.18 13.90
N ASP A 25 -12.76 8.66 14.96
CA ASP A 25 -12.35 9.44 16.12
C ASP A 25 -10.85 9.77 16.07
N LEU A 26 -10.54 10.97 15.63
CA LEU A 26 -9.16 11.47 15.55
C LEU A 26 -8.57 11.84 16.91
N THR A 27 -9.35 11.79 17.98
CA THR A 27 -8.88 12.15 19.34
C THR A 27 -8.27 10.97 20.08
N HIS A 28 -8.72 9.74 19.78
CA HIS A 28 -8.20 8.52 20.39
C HIS A 28 -7.11 7.89 19.52
N LYS A 29 -5.87 8.25 19.81
CA LYS A 29 -4.71 7.71 19.10
C LYS A 29 -4.39 6.30 19.58
N TRP A 30 -3.94 5.46 18.66
CA TRP A 30 -3.37 4.16 19.01
C TRP A 30 -2.14 4.33 19.88
N ASN A 31 -1.99 3.46 20.89
CA ASN A 31 -0.78 3.43 21.69
C ASN A 31 0.27 2.51 21.02
N PHE A 32 1.16 3.09 20.27
CA PHE A 32 2.21 2.37 19.51
C PHE A 32 3.21 1.60 20.39
N LYS A 33 3.21 1.82 21.70
CA LYS A 33 4.05 1.08 22.65
C LYS A 33 3.50 -0.30 23.00
N GLU A 34 2.21 -0.54 22.78
CA GLU A 34 1.57 -1.83 23.09
C GLU A 34 1.95 -2.93 22.13
N TYR A 35 2.26 -2.58 20.89
CA TYR A 35 2.67 -3.54 19.87
C TYR A 35 3.71 -2.94 18.94
N ARG A 36 4.85 -3.59 18.82
CA ARG A 36 5.90 -3.22 17.88
C ARG A 36 6.02 -4.30 16.80
N PRO A 37 5.68 -4.00 15.55
CA PRO A 37 5.83 -4.96 14.46
C PRO A 37 7.30 -5.15 14.08
N ASP A 38 7.65 -6.30 13.53
CA ASP A 38 8.96 -6.55 12.93
C ASP A 38 9.07 -5.93 11.53
N LEU A 39 7.95 -5.83 10.82
CA LEU A 39 7.83 -5.26 9.49
C LEU A 39 6.50 -4.51 9.36
N VAL A 40 6.52 -3.34 8.75
CA VAL A 40 5.29 -2.67 8.30
C VAL A 40 5.13 -2.85 6.79
N VAL A 41 3.95 -3.29 6.36
CA VAL A 41 3.59 -3.37 4.95
C VAL A 41 2.53 -2.33 4.63
N ILE A 42 2.83 -1.43 3.70
CA ILE A 42 1.91 -0.38 3.25
C ILE A 42 1.39 -0.73 1.86
N ASN A 43 0.09 -0.94 1.76
CA ASN A 43 -0.60 -1.21 0.51
C ASN A 43 -1.70 -0.16 0.29
N LEU A 44 -1.29 1.09 0.08
CA LEU A 44 -2.16 2.24 -0.11
C LEU A 44 -1.91 2.91 -1.46
N GLY A 45 -2.91 3.61 -1.98
CA GLY A 45 -2.82 4.43 -3.19
C GLY A 45 -3.69 3.95 -4.35
N SER A 46 -4.21 2.72 -4.33
CA SER A 46 -5.04 2.22 -5.42
C SER A 46 -6.27 3.10 -5.67
N ASN A 47 -6.95 3.52 -4.60
CA ASN A 47 -8.11 4.39 -4.70
C ASN A 47 -7.78 5.83 -5.10
N ASP A 48 -6.55 6.28 -4.89
CA ASP A 48 -6.13 7.60 -5.31
C ASP A 48 -6.03 7.73 -6.83
N PHE A 49 -5.81 6.60 -7.51
CA PHE A 49 -5.66 6.53 -8.96
C PHE A 49 -6.79 5.77 -9.67
N SER A 50 -7.86 5.40 -8.95
CA SER A 50 -8.98 4.64 -9.52
C SER A 50 -9.91 5.48 -10.38
N THR A 51 -9.97 6.78 -10.16
CA THR A 51 -10.89 7.71 -10.84
C THR A 51 -10.21 9.06 -11.06
N GLU A 52 -10.49 9.68 -12.19
CA GLU A 52 -10.05 11.06 -12.48
C GLU A 52 -10.85 12.10 -11.66
N PRO A 53 -10.24 13.23 -11.32
CA PRO A 53 -8.84 13.62 -11.56
C PRO A 53 -7.89 12.91 -10.58
N HIS A 54 -6.79 12.38 -11.11
CA HIS A 54 -5.76 11.79 -10.26
C HIS A 54 -5.04 12.86 -9.41
N PRO A 55 -4.46 12.50 -8.25
CA PRO A 55 -3.73 13.45 -7.44
C PRO A 55 -2.51 13.98 -8.17
N TYR A 56 -2.15 15.23 -7.93
CA TYR A 56 -0.85 15.73 -8.36
C TYR A 56 0.27 14.96 -7.67
N LYS A 57 1.39 14.77 -8.38
CA LYS A 57 2.56 14.08 -7.83
C LYS A 57 2.99 14.67 -6.49
N SER A 58 3.05 16.00 -6.38
CA SER A 58 3.46 16.70 -5.16
C SER A 58 2.55 16.42 -3.96
N GLU A 59 1.23 16.33 -4.17
CA GLU A 59 0.26 16.03 -3.12
C GLU A 59 0.39 14.58 -2.63
N PHE A 60 0.40 13.64 -3.57
CA PHE A 60 0.51 12.22 -3.25
C PHE A 60 1.82 11.89 -2.56
N THR A 61 2.95 12.35 -3.12
CA THR A 61 4.28 12.08 -2.54
C THR A 61 4.43 12.72 -1.16
N LYS A 62 3.92 13.94 -0.97
CA LYS A 62 3.92 14.60 0.34
C LYS A 62 3.15 13.79 1.38
N ALA A 63 1.91 13.37 1.05
CA ALA A 63 1.08 12.61 1.98
C ALA A 63 1.70 11.25 2.30
N TYR A 64 2.26 10.56 1.32
CA TYR A 64 2.90 9.27 1.52
C TYR A 64 4.16 9.38 2.39
N LYS A 65 5.00 10.38 2.14
CA LYS A 65 6.17 10.66 2.99
C LYS A 65 5.80 10.98 4.44
N GLN A 66 4.67 11.62 4.68
CA GLN A 66 4.16 11.83 6.03
C GLN A 66 3.82 10.51 6.74
N ILE A 67 3.24 9.52 6.03
CA ILE A 67 3.01 8.19 6.60
C ILE A 67 4.34 7.55 7.01
N LEU A 68 5.34 7.58 6.14
CA LEU A 68 6.65 7.00 6.42
C LEU A 68 7.32 7.68 7.62
N ALA A 69 7.25 9.00 7.70
CA ALA A 69 7.80 9.77 8.84
C ALA A 69 7.11 9.41 10.16
N GLN A 70 5.79 9.30 10.16
CA GLN A 70 5.02 8.89 11.34
C GLN A 70 5.36 7.47 11.79
N LEU A 71 5.52 6.53 10.86
CA LEU A 71 5.94 5.17 11.18
C LEU A 71 7.35 5.13 11.76
N ARG A 72 8.27 5.94 11.25
CA ARG A 72 9.61 6.10 11.82
C ARG A 72 9.58 6.69 13.23
N GLU A 73 8.74 7.68 13.47
CA GLU A 73 8.54 8.27 14.79
C GLU A 73 8.06 7.23 15.82
N HIS A 74 7.11 6.38 15.44
CA HIS A 74 6.49 5.44 16.35
C HIS A 74 7.27 4.13 16.52
N TYR A 75 7.84 3.60 15.46
CA TYR A 75 8.44 2.26 15.44
C TYR A 75 9.97 2.28 15.23
N GLY A 76 10.55 3.45 14.99
CA GLY A 76 12.00 3.57 14.78
C GLY A 76 12.46 2.88 13.52
N ASP A 77 13.52 2.11 13.64
CA ASP A 77 14.33 1.57 12.55
C ASP A 77 13.86 0.18 12.09
N ILE A 78 12.55 -0.04 11.96
CA ILE A 78 12.01 -1.28 11.40
C ILE A 78 11.92 -1.23 9.86
N PRO A 79 11.98 -2.38 9.15
CA PRO A 79 11.70 -2.42 7.73
C PRO A 79 10.30 -1.95 7.40
N ILE A 80 10.16 -1.18 6.33
CA ILE A 80 8.87 -0.76 5.77
C ILE A 80 8.82 -1.18 4.31
N LEU A 81 7.84 -1.99 3.94
CA LEU A 81 7.60 -2.42 2.58
C LEU A 81 6.40 -1.67 1.99
N CYS A 82 6.67 -0.82 1.02
CA CYS A 82 5.64 -0.15 0.24
C CYS A 82 5.27 -1.04 -0.95
N ILE A 83 4.00 -1.43 -1.04
CA ILE A 83 3.49 -2.20 -2.17
C ILE A 83 2.74 -1.28 -3.11
N GLN A 84 3.18 -1.24 -4.35
CA GLN A 84 2.39 -0.66 -5.40
C GLN A 84 1.53 -1.74 -6.04
N GLN A 85 0.23 -1.65 -5.82
CA GLN A 85 -0.74 -2.57 -6.40
C GLN A 85 -0.81 -2.46 -7.92
N VAL A 86 -1.13 -3.59 -8.54
CA VAL A 86 -1.68 -3.60 -9.90
C VAL A 86 -3.03 -2.91 -9.82
N GLN A 87 -3.07 -1.69 -10.28
CA GLN A 87 -4.36 -1.05 -10.48
C GLN A 87 -5.13 -1.80 -11.54
N GLY A 88 -6.36 -2.14 -11.21
CA GLY A 88 -7.29 -2.64 -12.19
C GLY A 88 -7.23 -1.70 -13.38
N VAL A 89 -6.88 -2.25 -14.54
CA VAL A 89 -6.67 -1.47 -15.75
C VAL A 89 -7.96 -0.73 -16.07
N VAL A 90 -8.03 0.51 -15.65
CA VAL A 90 -8.97 1.45 -16.27
C VAL A 90 -8.45 1.65 -17.68
N ALA A 91 -9.23 1.23 -18.66
CA ALA A 91 -8.87 1.37 -20.05
C ALA A 91 -8.53 2.85 -20.32
N GLY A 92 -7.30 3.13 -20.76
CA GLY A 92 -6.84 4.48 -21.07
C GLY A 92 -5.96 5.17 -20.02
N SER A 93 -5.83 4.64 -18.79
CA SER A 93 -4.85 5.21 -17.87
C SER A 93 -3.43 4.81 -18.28
N GLU A 94 -2.56 5.78 -18.47
CA GLU A 94 -1.12 5.53 -18.59
C GLU A 94 -0.61 4.93 -17.28
N LEU A 95 -0.54 3.59 -17.22
CA LEU A 95 -0.09 2.81 -16.05
C LEU A 95 1.32 3.15 -15.54
N GLY A 96 2.00 4.11 -16.19
CA GLY A 96 3.33 4.55 -15.80
C GLY A 96 3.37 5.61 -14.70
N GLN A 97 2.32 6.40 -14.51
CA GLN A 97 2.40 7.55 -13.59
C GLN A 97 2.46 7.18 -12.10
N PRO A 98 1.61 6.28 -11.57
CA PRO A 98 1.71 5.89 -10.16
C PRO A 98 3.06 5.28 -9.80
N PHE A 99 3.67 4.48 -10.68
CA PHE A 99 5.00 3.91 -10.45
C PHE A 99 6.05 4.99 -10.20
N ARG A 100 6.04 6.04 -11.00
CA ARG A 100 6.99 7.15 -10.88
C ARG A 100 6.81 7.92 -9.57
N TYR A 101 5.59 7.94 -9.03
CA TYR A 101 5.33 8.59 -7.73
C TYR A 101 5.95 7.79 -6.59
N TYR A 102 5.77 6.47 -6.58
CA TYR A 102 6.38 5.61 -5.54
C TYR A 102 7.91 5.60 -5.65
N GLU A 103 8.46 5.52 -6.85
CA GLU A 103 9.91 5.63 -7.06
C GLU A 103 10.47 6.95 -6.54
N ALA A 104 9.79 8.05 -6.84
CA ALA A 104 10.19 9.36 -6.34
C ALA A 104 10.16 9.43 -4.80
N ILE A 105 9.12 8.83 -4.16
CA ILE A 105 9.02 8.78 -2.69
C ILE A 105 10.23 8.05 -2.11
N ILE A 106 10.54 6.86 -2.60
CA ILE A 106 11.65 6.04 -2.09
C ILE A 106 12.98 6.77 -2.27
N ASN A 107 13.22 7.36 -3.44
CA ASN A 107 14.44 8.11 -3.73
C ASN A 107 14.58 9.36 -2.86
N GLU A 108 13.49 10.09 -2.63
CA GLU A 108 13.50 11.30 -1.81
C GLU A 108 13.62 11.02 -0.32
N VAL A 109 13.04 9.93 0.17
CA VAL A 109 13.16 9.50 1.57
C VAL A 109 14.56 8.99 1.85
N ASN A 110 15.18 8.32 0.88
CA ASN A 110 16.55 7.80 0.96
C ASN A 110 16.84 7.01 2.24
N ASP A 111 15.89 6.18 2.65
CA ASP A 111 15.99 5.34 3.85
C ASP A 111 16.27 3.89 3.41
N PRO A 112 17.41 3.28 3.79
CA PRO A 112 17.79 1.94 3.36
C PRO A 112 16.85 0.84 3.86
N LYS A 113 15.97 1.14 4.81
CA LYS A 113 14.95 0.21 5.33
C LYS A 113 13.54 0.52 4.83
N VAL A 114 13.40 1.35 3.81
CA VAL A 114 12.13 1.55 3.10
C VAL A 114 12.25 0.93 1.72
N PHE A 115 11.45 -0.08 1.47
CA PHE A 115 11.48 -0.90 0.27
C PHE A 115 10.26 -0.66 -0.60
N LEU A 116 10.39 -0.82 -1.91
CA LEU A 116 9.29 -0.75 -2.86
C LEU A 116 9.15 -2.08 -3.61
N LEU A 117 7.99 -2.69 -3.51
CA LEU A 117 7.58 -3.82 -4.34
C LEU A 117 6.53 -3.37 -5.35
N LYS A 118 6.86 -3.53 -6.62
CA LYS A 118 5.93 -3.30 -7.72
C LYS A 118 5.30 -4.64 -8.11
N LEU A 119 3.99 -4.74 -8.01
CA LEU A 119 3.29 -5.93 -8.49
C LEU A 119 3.18 -5.88 -10.02
N ASP A 120 3.39 -7.02 -10.66
CA ASP A 120 3.25 -7.12 -12.11
C ASP A 120 1.80 -6.87 -12.54
N LYS A 121 1.62 -6.10 -13.62
CA LYS A 121 0.29 -5.80 -14.18
C LYS A 121 -0.47 -7.05 -14.66
N ASN A 122 0.26 -8.13 -14.94
CA ASN A 122 -0.29 -9.41 -15.40
C ASN A 122 -0.45 -10.43 -14.26
N LEU A 123 -0.25 -10.01 -13.00
CA LEU A 123 -0.38 -10.89 -11.84
C LEU A 123 -1.75 -11.55 -11.77
N TYR A 124 -2.80 -10.85 -12.16
CA TYR A 124 -4.17 -11.35 -12.13
C TYR A 124 -4.69 -11.77 -13.49
N ASN A 125 -5.31 -12.92 -13.54
CA ASN A 125 -6.23 -13.26 -14.61
C ASN A 125 -7.58 -12.62 -14.28
N ARG A 126 -8.06 -11.74 -15.15
CA ARG A 126 -9.29 -10.96 -14.91
C ARG A 126 -10.55 -11.79 -14.80
N THR A 127 -10.56 -12.97 -15.42
CA THR A 127 -11.73 -13.85 -15.40
C THR A 127 -11.78 -14.72 -14.15
N THR A 128 -10.63 -15.15 -13.62
CA THR A 128 -10.57 -16.17 -12.58
C THR A 128 -10.08 -15.64 -11.23
N ASP A 129 -9.35 -14.52 -11.21
CA ASP A 129 -8.69 -14.05 -10.01
C ASP A 129 -9.37 -12.84 -9.34
N LEU A 130 -10.37 -12.26 -10.00
CA LEU A 130 -11.14 -11.15 -9.45
C LEU A 130 -12.45 -11.63 -8.87
N GLY A 131 -12.86 -10.97 -7.79
CA GLY A 131 -14.14 -11.16 -7.10
C GLY A 131 -15.04 -9.94 -7.25
N ALA A 132 -15.80 -9.65 -6.20
CA ALA A 132 -16.75 -8.54 -6.19
C ALA A 132 -16.05 -7.19 -6.39
N ALA A 133 -16.68 -6.32 -7.18
CA ALA A 133 -16.23 -4.96 -7.46
C ALA A 133 -14.75 -4.88 -7.91
N TRP A 134 -14.32 -5.84 -8.73
CA TRP A 134 -12.96 -5.91 -9.31
C TRP A 134 -11.83 -6.09 -8.29
N HIS A 135 -12.15 -6.39 -7.04
CA HIS A 135 -11.15 -6.72 -6.04
C HIS A 135 -10.62 -8.15 -6.27
N PRO A 136 -9.38 -8.43 -5.85
CA PRO A 136 -8.86 -9.79 -5.92
C PRO A 136 -9.78 -10.76 -5.17
N GLY A 137 -10.14 -11.88 -5.81
CA GLY A 137 -10.75 -13.02 -5.17
C GLY A 137 -9.70 -13.88 -4.45
N TYR A 138 -10.10 -15.07 -3.98
CA TYR A 138 -9.17 -15.98 -3.28
C TYR A 138 -7.90 -16.28 -4.10
N SER A 139 -8.06 -16.67 -5.37
CA SER A 139 -6.93 -16.96 -6.26
C SER A 139 -6.05 -15.73 -6.52
N GLY A 140 -6.64 -14.54 -6.64
CA GLY A 140 -5.92 -13.29 -6.79
C GLY A 140 -5.09 -12.96 -5.54
N HIS A 141 -5.67 -13.10 -4.36
CA HIS A 141 -4.94 -12.92 -3.09
C HIS A 141 -3.81 -13.94 -2.92
N LYS A 142 -4.04 -15.21 -3.29
CA LYS A 142 -3.01 -16.24 -3.25
C LYS A 142 -1.83 -15.88 -4.16
N LYS A 143 -2.09 -15.43 -5.39
CA LYS A 143 -1.02 -14.98 -6.31
C LYS A 143 -0.26 -13.77 -5.76
N MET A 144 -0.96 -12.81 -5.17
CA MET A 144 -0.32 -11.68 -4.51
C MET A 144 0.59 -12.13 -3.36
N ALA A 145 0.10 -13.01 -2.51
CA ALA A 145 0.90 -13.57 -1.40
C ALA A 145 2.14 -14.29 -1.91
N MET A 146 2.01 -15.13 -2.94
CA MET A 146 3.15 -15.82 -3.55
C MET A 146 4.20 -14.87 -4.15
N TRP A 147 3.78 -13.68 -4.57
CA TRP A 147 4.69 -12.65 -5.07
C TRP A 147 5.39 -11.89 -3.93
N ILE A 148 4.66 -11.61 -2.84
CA ILE A 148 5.13 -10.77 -1.74
C ILE A 148 6.01 -11.56 -0.75
N ILE A 149 5.65 -12.80 -0.45
CA ILE A 149 6.31 -13.62 0.58
C ILE A 149 7.81 -13.78 0.34
N PRO A 150 8.31 -14.14 -0.85
CA PRO A 150 9.74 -14.26 -1.10
C PRO A 150 10.49 -12.93 -0.88
N TYR A 151 9.83 -11.82 -1.20
CA TYR A 151 10.39 -10.49 -1.03
C TYR A 151 10.52 -10.12 0.45
N ILE A 152 9.48 -10.41 1.24
CA ILE A 152 9.52 -10.25 2.71
C ILE A 152 10.61 -11.14 3.32
N SER A 153 10.67 -12.41 2.91
CA SER A 153 11.71 -13.33 3.35
C SER A 153 13.11 -12.75 3.13
N THR A 154 13.35 -12.17 1.96
CA THR A 154 14.65 -11.54 1.65
C THR A 154 14.93 -10.32 2.53
N ILE A 155 13.94 -9.44 2.73
CA ILE A 155 14.10 -8.23 3.58
C ILE A 155 14.39 -8.60 5.03
N MET A 156 13.68 -9.60 5.53
CA MET A 156 13.70 -9.97 6.95
C MET A 156 14.76 -11.02 7.28
N GLY A 157 15.35 -11.68 6.29
CA GLY A 157 16.19 -12.84 6.49
C GLY A 157 15.44 -14.05 7.06
N TRP A 158 14.14 -14.14 6.81
CA TRP A 158 13.32 -15.27 7.26
C TRP A 158 13.35 -16.41 6.24
N ASP A 159 13.49 -17.63 6.73
CA ASP A 159 13.45 -18.81 5.86
C ASP A 159 12.05 -19.02 5.28
N LEU A 160 12.01 -19.31 3.98
CA LEU A 160 10.79 -19.80 3.36
C LEU A 160 10.63 -21.27 3.77
N THR A 161 9.61 -21.56 4.55
CA THR A 161 9.23 -22.94 4.85
C THR A 161 8.23 -23.45 3.83
N ASP A 162 8.31 -24.75 3.48
CA ASP A 162 7.38 -25.42 2.55
C ASP A 162 5.94 -25.52 3.07
N LYS A 163 5.70 -25.05 4.27
CA LYS A 163 4.34 -24.90 4.82
C LYS A 163 3.65 -23.73 4.15
N VAL A 164 3.33 -23.92 2.89
CA VAL A 164 2.42 -23.04 2.16
C VAL A 164 1.04 -23.20 2.80
N ILE A 165 0.46 -22.08 3.12
CA ILE A 165 -0.93 -21.90 3.49
C ILE A 165 -1.82 -22.80 2.61
N GLU A 166 -2.30 -23.90 3.19
CA GLU A 166 -3.33 -24.74 2.58
C GLU A 166 -4.67 -24.01 2.54
#